data_b433d3db3ad264a48491652c608f00b9
#
_entry.id   b433d3db3ad264a48491652c608f00b9
#
_cell.length_a   1.000
_cell.length_b   1.000
_cell.length_c   1.000
_cell.angle_alpha   90.00
_cell.angle_beta   90.00
_cell.angle_gamma   90.00
#
_symmetry.space_group_name_H-M   'P 1'
#
loop_
_entity.id
_entity.type
_entity.pdbx_description
1 polymer ?
#
loop_
_entity_poly.entity_id
_entity_poly.type
_entity_poly.pdbx_seq_one_letter_code
_entity_poly.pdbx_strand_id
1 'polypeptide(L)'
;AIEEVNLKTILPSNGPSINEVKKYLKKYSDEKIVIKCGGSVLIDPNLFNLFISDVVIIKKLGLTPVIVHGGGKRINIKLKELNIESTFIKGLRVTNKDTIKVVEDVLIEFNKEIVDALKEKSCNARSITTKEHNIISVKPESDELCFVGIPTHVKTDILKEVVKANEVPVIAPLGLDENNQTFNINADYAVAFVAKELKARRLLLMTDVEGVLDKNKKLISEITPSIAKKM
;
A
#
# COMPACT_ATOMS: atom_id res chain seq x y z
N ALA A 1 -5.63 22.36 3.88
CA ALA A 1 -5.84 21.08 3.21
C ALA A 1 -7.26 20.54 3.41
N ILE A 2 -7.78 20.56 4.65
CA ILE A 2 -9.15 20.10 4.93
C ILE A 2 -10.21 21.00 4.27
N GLU A 3 -9.90 22.26 4.08
CA GLU A 3 -10.81 23.25 3.50
C GLU A 3 -11.17 22.98 2.04
N GLU A 4 -10.31 22.28 1.31
CA GLU A 4 -10.53 21.95 -0.09
C GLU A 4 -11.48 20.75 -0.30
N VAL A 5 -11.78 20.02 0.76
CA VAL A 5 -12.65 18.86 0.71
C VAL A 5 -14.04 19.21 1.22
N ASN A 6 -15.05 19.04 0.38
CA ASN A 6 -16.42 19.25 0.80
C ASN A 6 -16.91 18.05 1.61
N LEU A 7 -16.73 18.11 2.92
CA LEU A 7 -17.12 17.03 3.83
C LEU A 7 -18.61 16.68 3.78
N LYS A 8 -19.46 17.62 3.34
CA LYS A 8 -20.90 17.34 3.19
C LYS A 8 -21.20 16.27 2.15
N THR A 9 -20.32 16.12 1.15
CA THR A 9 -20.51 15.13 0.09
C THR A 9 -20.05 13.74 0.47
N ILE A 10 -19.19 13.61 1.48
CA ILE A 10 -18.64 12.32 1.91
C ILE A 10 -19.21 11.81 3.22
N LEU A 11 -19.87 12.66 4.01
CA LEU A 11 -20.48 12.25 5.28
C LEU A 11 -21.90 11.72 5.06
N PRO A 12 -22.27 10.62 5.73
CA PRO A 12 -23.66 10.15 5.71
C PRO A 12 -24.57 11.12 6.45
N SER A 13 -25.84 11.17 6.06
CA SER A 13 -26.82 12.08 6.66
C SER A 13 -27.05 11.85 8.16
N ASN A 14 -26.84 10.63 8.63
CA ASN A 14 -26.97 10.20 10.02
C ASN A 14 -25.63 9.96 10.71
N GLY A 15 -24.54 10.42 10.10
CA GLY A 15 -23.19 10.27 10.64
C GLY A 15 -22.79 11.42 11.58
N PRO A 16 -21.51 11.48 11.98
CA PRO A 16 -21.01 12.56 12.81
C PRO A 16 -21.12 13.90 12.10
N SER A 17 -21.24 14.98 12.86
CA SER A 17 -21.30 16.32 12.30
C SER A 17 -19.96 16.69 11.62
N ILE A 18 -20.01 17.65 10.68
CA ILE A 18 -18.81 18.15 10.00
C ILE A 18 -17.79 18.67 11.03
N ASN A 19 -18.25 19.35 12.06
CA ASN A 19 -17.36 19.90 13.09
C ASN A 19 -16.68 18.80 13.90
N GLU A 20 -17.39 17.72 14.23
CA GLU A 20 -16.81 16.55 14.92
C GLU A 20 -15.75 15.87 14.06
N VAL A 21 -16.02 15.68 12.78
CA VAL A 21 -15.06 15.12 11.84
C VAL A 21 -13.81 16.01 11.70
N LYS A 22 -14.00 17.31 11.52
CA LYS A 22 -12.88 18.27 11.44
C LYS A 22 -12.03 18.27 12.70
N LYS A 23 -12.67 18.23 13.87
CA LYS A 23 -11.98 18.17 15.17
C LYS A 23 -11.18 16.88 15.29
N TYR A 24 -11.75 15.75 14.89
CA TYR A 24 -11.09 14.46 14.88
C TYR A 24 -9.89 14.44 13.94
N LEU A 25 -10.06 14.88 12.68
CA LEU A 25 -9.00 14.95 11.69
C LEU A 25 -7.87 15.89 12.12
N LYS A 26 -8.19 17.02 12.76
CA LYS A 26 -7.16 17.92 13.31
C LYS A 26 -6.33 17.26 14.40
N LYS A 27 -6.97 16.45 15.26
CA LYS A 27 -6.27 15.71 16.32
C LYS A 27 -5.31 14.66 15.74
N TYR A 28 -5.67 14.04 14.62
CA TYR A 28 -4.91 12.97 13.98
C TYR A 28 -4.23 13.39 12.67
N SER A 29 -4.22 14.70 12.37
CA SER A 29 -3.46 15.22 11.23
C SER A 29 -1.99 14.81 11.37
N ASP A 30 -1.35 14.54 10.24
CA ASP A 30 0.01 14.02 10.14
C ASP A 30 0.21 12.58 10.65
N GLU A 31 -0.83 11.90 11.12
CA GLU A 31 -0.74 10.48 11.40
C GLU A 31 -0.53 9.69 10.11
N LYS A 32 0.40 8.76 10.17
CA LYS A 32 0.67 7.84 9.06
C LYS A 32 -0.37 6.74 9.03
N ILE A 33 -0.97 6.56 7.87
CA ILE A 33 -1.91 5.48 7.61
C ILE A 33 -1.28 4.57 6.56
N VAL A 34 -0.97 3.34 6.93
CA VAL A 34 -0.49 2.35 5.97
C VAL A 34 -1.69 1.71 5.30
N ILE A 35 -1.72 1.78 3.98
CA ILE A 35 -2.83 1.29 3.16
C ILE A 35 -2.31 0.16 2.28
N LYS A 36 -2.86 -1.04 2.47
CA LYS A 36 -2.58 -2.17 1.58
C LYS A 36 -3.50 -2.12 0.36
N CYS A 37 -2.93 -2.20 -0.82
CA CYS A 37 -3.63 -2.35 -2.08
C CYS A 37 -3.39 -3.76 -2.63
N GLY A 38 -4.44 -4.54 -2.78
CA GLY A 38 -4.33 -5.93 -3.26
C GLY A 38 -5.65 -6.48 -3.78
N GLY A 39 -5.70 -7.79 -4.01
CA GLY A 39 -6.91 -8.48 -4.44
C GLY A 39 -7.44 -7.97 -5.78
N SER A 40 -8.75 -7.75 -5.86
CA SER A 40 -9.42 -7.33 -7.10
C SER A 40 -9.03 -5.93 -7.58
N VAL A 41 -8.51 -5.07 -6.72
CA VAL A 41 -7.99 -3.75 -7.09
C VAL A 41 -6.86 -3.86 -8.12
N LEU A 42 -6.10 -4.95 -8.09
CA LEU A 42 -4.97 -5.18 -9.00
C LEU A 42 -5.40 -5.37 -10.46
N ILE A 43 -6.61 -5.88 -10.70
CA ILE A 43 -7.06 -6.31 -12.02
C ILE A 43 -8.36 -5.65 -12.50
N ASP A 44 -9.11 -5.01 -11.61
CA ASP A 44 -10.35 -4.32 -11.94
C ASP A 44 -10.11 -2.81 -12.06
N PRO A 45 -10.23 -2.22 -13.27
CA PRO A 45 -9.99 -0.80 -13.47
C PRO A 45 -10.91 0.12 -12.66
N ASN A 46 -12.15 -0.29 -12.42
CA ASN A 46 -13.08 0.51 -11.63
C ASN A 46 -12.69 0.53 -10.16
N LEU A 47 -12.32 -0.62 -9.59
CA LEU A 47 -11.84 -0.70 -8.23
C LEU A 47 -10.50 0.02 -8.05
N PHE A 48 -9.61 -0.07 -9.04
CA PHE A 48 -8.36 0.68 -9.06
C PHE A 48 -8.61 2.19 -9.00
N ASN A 49 -9.50 2.71 -9.83
CA ASN A 49 -9.84 4.12 -9.85
C ASN A 49 -10.46 4.60 -8.53
N LEU A 50 -11.33 3.78 -7.93
CA LEU A 50 -11.89 4.07 -6.61
C LEU A 50 -10.80 4.13 -5.53
N PHE A 51 -9.88 3.18 -5.55
CA PHE A 51 -8.73 3.17 -4.64
C PHE A 51 -7.90 4.45 -4.76
N ILE A 52 -7.55 4.85 -5.97
CA ILE A 52 -6.78 6.07 -6.22
C ILE A 52 -7.54 7.31 -5.71
N SER A 53 -8.83 7.40 -5.99
CA SER A 53 -9.67 8.50 -5.51
C SER A 53 -9.72 8.56 -3.98
N ASP A 54 -9.83 7.43 -3.31
CA ASP A 54 -9.84 7.35 -1.86
C ASP A 54 -8.51 7.81 -1.24
N VAL A 55 -7.38 7.42 -1.82
CA VAL A 55 -6.07 7.87 -1.37
C VAL A 55 -5.93 9.39 -1.50
N VAL A 56 -6.39 9.95 -2.61
CA VAL A 56 -6.38 11.40 -2.83
C VAL A 56 -7.21 12.13 -1.75
N ILE A 57 -8.38 11.60 -1.42
CA ILE A 57 -9.24 12.17 -0.37
C ILE A 57 -8.56 12.08 1.00
N ILE A 58 -7.97 10.94 1.33
CA ILE A 58 -7.24 10.76 2.60
C ILE A 58 -6.12 11.82 2.72
N LYS A 59 -5.38 12.03 1.64
CA LYS A 59 -4.32 13.05 1.60
C LYS A 59 -4.87 14.46 1.80
N LYS A 60 -5.97 14.79 1.13
CA LYS A 60 -6.63 16.10 1.26
C LYS A 60 -7.21 16.34 2.65
N LEU A 61 -7.58 15.29 3.35
CA LEU A 61 -8.07 15.40 4.74
C LEU A 61 -6.93 15.67 5.76
N GLY A 62 -5.69 15.76 5.31
CA GLY A 62 -4.54 16.08 6.16
C GLY A 62 -3.87 14.85 6.78
N LEU A 63 -4.30 13.65 6.42
CA LEU A 63 -3.65 12.41 6.85
C LEU A 63 -2.46 12.09 5.94
N THR A 64 -1.58 11.22 6.39
CA THR A 64 -0.39 10.82 5.64
C THR A 64 -0.51 9.38 5.18
N PRO A 65 -1.00 9.14 3.94
CA PRO A 65 -1.10 7.78 3.41
C PRO A 65 0.28 7.25 3.00
N VAL A 66 0.52 5.99 3.34
CA VAL A 66 1.68 5.21 2.89
C VAL A 66 1.12 3.94 2.26
N ILE A 67 1.33 3.75 0.97
CA ILE A 67 0.77 2.62 0.24
C ILE A 67 1.78 1.49 0.20
N VAL A 68 1.34 0.29 0.54
CA VAL A 68 2.06 -0.96 0.27
C VAL A 68 1.16 -1.81 -0.60
N HIS A 69 1.57 -2.06 -1.84
CA HIS A 69 0.74 -2.83 -2.76
C HIS A 69 1.16 -4.29 -2.85
N GLY A 70 0.22 -5.14 -3.25
CA GLY A 70 0.50 -6.51 -3.65
C GLY A 70 0.68 -6.63 -5.15
N GLY A 71 0.57 -7.85 -5.66
CA GLY A 71 0.72 -8.12 -7.09
C GLY A 71 0.35 -9.55 -7.48
N GLY A 72 -0.09 -10.36 -6.53
CA GLY A 72 -0.30 -11.80 -6.73
C GLY A 72 -1.14 -12.14 -7.95
N LYS A 73 -2.26 -11.47 -8.15
CA LYS A 73 -3.15 -11.72 -9.31
C LYS A 73 -2.49 -11.36 -10.65
N ARG A 74 -1.78 -10.23 -10.70
CA ARG A 74 -1.03 -9.82 -11.91
C ARG A 74 0.16 -10.73 -12.18
N ILE A 75 0.87 -11.14 -11.15
CA ILE A 75 1.97 -12.10 -11.25
C ILE A 75 1.47 -13.42 -11.80
N ASN A 76 0.35 -13.94 -11.31
CA ASN A 76 -0.27 -15.18 -11.82
C ASN A 76 -0.57 -15.08 -13.32
N ILE A 77 -1.18 -13.97 -13.74
CA ILE A 77 -1.50 -13.73 -15.16
C ILE A 77 -0.23 -13.76 -16.01
N LYS A 78 0.80 -13.02 -15.58
CA LYS A 78 2.05 -12.94 -16.33
C LYS A 78 2.81 -14.26 -16.41
N LEU A 79 2.89 -14.99 -15.31
CA LEU A 79 3.53 -16.30 -15.29
C LEU A 79 2.80 -17.29 -16.21
N LYS A 80 1.48 -17.25 -16.22
CA LYS A 80 0.66 -18.08 -17.11
C LYS A 80 0.91 -17.73 -18.58
N GLU A 81 0.98 -16.45 -18.93
CA GLU A 81 1.33 -15.99 -20.28
C GLU A 81 2.70 -16.49 -20.74
N LEU A 82 3.66 -16.60 -19.82
CA LEU A 82 5.01 -17.05 -20.07
C LEU A 82 5.18 -18.57 -19.95
N ASN A 83 4.10 -19.33 -19.67
CA ASN A 83 4.13 -20.77 -19.43
C ASN A 83 5.07 -21.17 -18.27
N ILE A 84 5.15 -20.34 -17.26
CA ILE A 84 5.90 -20.62 -16.03
C ILE A 84 4.91 -21.07 -14.95
N GLU A 85 5.15 -22.24 -14.35
CA GLU A 85 4.30 -22.77 -13.29
C GLU A 85 4.44 -21.94 -12.01
N SER A 86 3.31 -21.72 -11.35
CA SER A 86 3.25 -21.15 -10.01
C SER A 86 3.08 -22.26 -8.98
N THR A 87 3.99 -22.31 -8.01
CA THR A 87 3.94 -23.24 -6.89
C THR A 87 3.90 -22.45 -5.58
N PHE A 88 3.07 -22.90 -4.64
CA PHE A 88 2.94 -22.24 -3.35
C PHE A 88 3.22 -23.25 -2.23
N ILE A 89 3.92 -22.81 -1.19
CA ILE A 89 4.15 -23.54 0.04
C ILE A 89 3.63 -22.70 1.19
N LYS A 90 2.65 -23.20 1.93
CA LYS A 90 2.01 -22.47 3.05
C LYS A 90 1.58 -21.05 2.70
N GLY A 91 1.03 -20.88 1.50
CA GLY A 91 0.54 -19.59 1.00
C GLY A 91 1.62 -18.66 0.44
N LEU A 92 2.88 -19.05 0.45
CA LEU A 92 3.99 -18.30 -0.11
C LEU A 92 4.38 -18.84 -1.48
N ARG A 93 4.53 -17.94 -2.47
CA ARG A 93 4.93 -18.33 -3.82
C ARG A 93 6.38 -18.79 -3.83
N VAL A 94 6.63 -20.02 -4.28
CA VAL A 94 8.00 -20.46 -4.58
C VAL A 94 8.55 -19.59 -5.70
N THR A 95 9.60 -18.85 -5.43
CA THR A 95 10.11 -17.82 -6.32
C THR A 95 11.53 -18.16 -6.74
N ASN A 96 11.66 -18.98 -7.80
CA ASN A 96 12.95 -19.36 -8.35
C ASN A 96 13.58 -18.21 -9.16
N LYS A 97 14.74 -18.46 -9.73
CA LYS A 97 15.53 -17.46 -10.47
C LYS A 97 14.78 -16.83 -11.65
N ASP A 98 14.00 -17.63 -12.38
CA ASP A 98 13.20 -17.11 -13.50
C ASP A 98 11.97 -16.37 -13.01
N THR A 99 11.33 -16.89 -11.98
CA THR A 99 10.13 -16.29 -11.38
C THR A 99 10.43 -14.94 -10.73
N ILE A 100 11.56 -14.77 -10.03
CA ILE A 100 11.85 -13.49 -9.36
C ILE A 100 11.98 -12.33 -10.34
N LYS A 101 12.47 -12.56 -11.53
CA LYS A 101 12.56 -11.53 -12.57
C LYS A 101 11.17 -11.06 -13.01
N VAL A 102 10.27 -12.00 -13.21
CA VAL A 102 8.87 -11.70 -13.57
C VAL A 102 8.16 -10.97 -12.44
N VAL A 103 8.32 -11.44 -11.21
CA VAL A 103 7.75 -10.83 -10.02
C VAL A 103 8.22 -9.37 -9.88
N GLU A 104 9.50 -9.13 -10.00
CA GLU A 104 10.06 -7.78 -9.90
C GLU A 104 9.49 -6.86 -10.99
N ASP A 105 9.49 -7.30 -12.24
CA ASP A 105 8.99 -6.50 -13.36
C ASP A 105 7.50 -6.17 -13.21
N VAL A 106 6.68 -7.13 -12.85
CA VAL A 106 5.23 -6.94 -12.65
C VAL A 106 4.96 -5.97 -11.50
N LEU A 107 5.68 -6.13 -10.39
CA LEU A 107 5.49 -5.26 -9.22
C LEU A 107 5.96 -3.83 -9.48
N ILE A 108 7.07 -3.65 -10.18
CA ILE A 108 7.57 -2.31 -10.55
C ILE A 108 6.60 -1.63 -11.53
N GLU A 109 6.07 -2.35 -12.50
CA GLU A 109 5.08 -1.83 -13.44
C GLU A 109 3.81 -1.38 -12.72
N PHE A 110 3.27 -2.21 -11.84
CA PHE A 110 2.08 -1.86 -11.08
C PHE A 110 2.33 -0.69 -10.11
N ASN A 111 3.49 -0.64 -9.49
CA ASN A 111 3.91 0.48 -8.66
C ASN A 111 3.85 1.80 -9.44
N LYS A 112 4.40 1.80 -10.65
CA LYS A 112 4.38 2.95 -11.54
C LYS A 112 2.96 3.37 -11.91
N GLU A 113 2.07 2.42 -12.18
CA GLU A 113 0.67 2.71 -12.48
C GLU A 113 -0.02 3.45 -11.33
N ILE A 114 0.23 3.04 -10.08
CA ILE A 114 -0.32 3.73 -8.91
C ILE A 114 0.23 5.16 -8.82
N VAL A 115 1.55 5.33 -8.94
CA VAL A 115 2.19 6.64 -8.87
C VAL A 115 1.66 7.58 -9.94
N ASP A 116 1.57 7.11 -11.18
CA ASP A 116 1.09 7.90 -12.31
C ASP A 116 -0.39 8.29 -12.12
N ALA A 117 -1.23 7.36 -11.67
CA ALA A 117 -2.64 7.62 -11.41
C ALA A 117 -2.86 8.67 -10.30
N LEU A 118 -2.04 8.65 -9.25
CA LEU A 118 -2.08 9.67 -8.20
C LEU A 118 -1.66 11.04 -8.73
N LYS A 119 -0.58 11.08 -9.51
CA LYS A 119 -0.09 12.33 -10.13
C LYS A 119 -1.11 12.95 -11.08
N GLU A 120 -1.83 12.13 -11.84
CA GLU A 120 -2.92 12.61 -12.71
C GLU A 120 -4.03 13.34 -11.94
N LYS A 121 -4.22 12.98 -10.66
CA LYS A 121 -5.16 13.65 -9.77
C LYS A 121 -4.50 14.74 -8.90
N SER A 122 -3.35 15.24 -9.33
CA SER A 122 -2.57 16.27 -8.62
C SER A 122 -2.15 15.82 -7.19
N CYS A 123 -2.02 14.53 -6.97
CA CYS A 123 -1.53 13.97 -5.73
C CYS A 123 -0.12 13.42 -5.98
N ASN A 124 0.89 14.14 -5.51
CA ASN A 124 2.27 13.75 -5.71
C ASN A 124 2.58 12.43 -4.98
N ALA A 125 3.28 11.56 -5.67
CA ALA A 125 3.63 10.25 -5.15
C ALA A 125 5.03 9.87 -5.61
N ARG A 126 5.66 8.96 -4.87
CA ARG A 126 7.01 8.48 -5.18
C ARG A 126 7.07 6.96 -5.15
N SER A 127 7.63 6.39 -6.20
CA SER A 127 7.90 4.95 -6.26
C SER A 127 8.99 4.54 -5.30
N ILE A 128 8.74 3.48 -4.54
CA ILE A 128 9.70 2.84 -3.65
C ILE A 128 9.75 1.37 -4.02
N THR A 129 10.80 0.99 -4.72
CA THR A 129 11.03 -0.36 -5.25
C THR A 129 12.47 -0.76 -5.03
N THR A 130 12.87 -1.92 -5.52
CA THR A 130 14.29 -2.34 -5.52
C THR A 130 15.15 -1.54 -6.50
N LYS A 131 14.54 -0.91 -7.50
CA LYS A 131 15.24 -0.10 -8.52
C LYS A 131 15.25 1.39 -8.18
N GLU A 132 14.28 1.85 -7.40
CA GLU A 132 14.15 3.25 -7.01
C GLU A 132 13.90 3.35 -5.50
N HIS A 133 14.82 3.98 -4.78
CA HIS A 133 14.67 4.27 -3.35
C HIS A 133 14.40 3.03 -2.49
N ASN A 134 15.11 1.93 -2.72
CA ASN A 134 14.92 0.72 -1.94
C ASN A 134 15.03 0.98 -0.43
N ILE A 135 14.01 0.55 0.33
CA ILE A 135 13.96 0.75 1.78
C ILE A 135 13.96 -0.56 2.58
N ILE A 136 13.60 -1.68 1.95
CA ILE A 136 13.42 -2.95 2.66
C ILE A 136 14.63 -3.84 2.46
N SER A 137 15.31 -4.15 3.56
CA SER A 137 16.34 -5.17 3.62
C SER A 137 15.71 -6.50 4.02
N VAL A 138 16.16 -7.59 3.42
CA VAL A 138 15.61 -8.91 3.64
C VAL A 138 16.71 -9.95 3.90
N LYS A 139 16.29 -11.06 4.49
CA LYS A 139 17.03 -12.33 4.52
C LYS A 139 16.16 -13.42 3.89
N PRO A 140 16.75 -14.51 3.36
CA PRO A 140 15.94 -15.62 2.82
C PRO A 140 15.01 -16.23 3.86
N GLU A 141 13.78 -16.55 3.45
CA GLU A 141 12.79 -17.25 4.28
C GLU A 141 13.21 -18.72 4.49
N SER A 142 13.45 -19.42 3.38
CA SER A 142 13.90 -20.81 3.35
C SER A 142 14.47 -21.18 1.99
N ASP A 143 15.25 -22.26 1.94
CA ASP A 143 15.82 -22.72 0.67
C ASP A 143 14.74 -23.21 -0.30
N GLU A 144 13.67 -23.82 0.21
CA GLU A 144 12.55 -24.31 -0.60
C GLU A 144 11.81 -23.19 -1.34
N LEU A 145 11.74 -22.02 -0.74
CA LEU A 145 11.04 -20.87 -1.32
C LEU A 145 11.92 -20.07 -2.28
N CYS A 146 13.22 -20.35 -2.32
CA CYS A 146 14.20 -19.63 -3.16
C CYS A 146 14.26 -18.13 -2.83
N PHE A 147 13.87 -17.26 -3.75
CA PHE A 147 13.96 -15.81 -3.59
C PHE A 147 12.72 -15.21 -2.91
N VAL A 148 12.28 -15.80 -1.83
CA VAL A 148 11.30 -15.24 -0.90
C VAL A 148 12.04 -14.75 0.33
N GLY A 149 11.84 -13.48 0.68
CA GLY A 149 12.53 -12.83 1.78
C GLY A 149 11.65 -12.50 2.96
N ILE A 150 12.28 -12.49 4.14
CA ILE A 150 11.72 -11.93 5.35
C ILE A 150 12.31 -10.54 5.54
N PRO A 151 11.49 -9.49 5.73
CA PRO A 151 11.99 -8.15 6.05
C PRO A 151 12.80 -8.17 7.35
N THR A 152 13.97 -7.53 7.33
CA THR A 152 14.85 -7.40 8.51
C THR A 152 15.00 -5.96 8.95
N HIS A 153 14.90 -5.01 8.02
CA HIS A 153 15.07 -3.60 8.28
C HIS A 153 14.32 -2.76 7.25
N VAL A 154 13.81 -1.61 7.67
CA VAL A 154 13.23 -0.58 6.80
C VAL A 154 13.97 0.73 7.01
N LYS A 155 14.44 1.34 5.93
CA LYS A 155 15.05 2.67 5.94
C LYS A 155 13.97 3.74 6.10
N THR A 156 13.55 3.98 7.34
CA THR A 156 12.47 4.93 7.65
C THR A 156 12.83 6.37 7.28
N ASP A 157 14.11 6.71 7.21
CA ASP A 157 14.55 8.06 6.83
C ASP A 157 14.12 8.43 5.42
N ILE A 158 14.19 7.49 4.47
CA ILE A 158 13.71 7.69 3.10
C ILE A 158 12.21 7.96 3.09
N LEU A 159 11.44 7.21 3.87
CA LEU A 159 10.00 7.43 4.00
C LEU A 159 9.68 8.80 4.58
N LYS A 160 10.43 9.23 5.59
CA LYS A 160 10.28 10.55 6.19
C LYS A 160 10.58 11.67 5.21
N GLU A 161 11.60 11.52 4.36
CA GLU A 161 11.92 12.47 3.30
C GLU A 161 10.78 12.58 2.28
N VAL A 162 10.22 11.46 1.86
CA VAL A 162 9.09 11.42 0.91
C VAL A 162 7.87 12.13 1.49
N VAL A 163 7.53 11.83 2.73
CA VAL A 163 6.42 12.47 3.44
C VAL A 163 6.67 13.97 3.62
N LYS A 164 7.88 14.37 3.99
CA LYS A 164 8.26 15.78 4.14
C LYS A 164 8.18 16.55 2.83
N ALA A 165 8.46 15.88 1.71
CA ALA A 165 8.29 16.44 0.36
C ALA A 165 6.82 16.51 -0.08
N ASN A 166 5.88 16.18 0.79
CA ASN A 166 4.44 16.12 0.52
C ASN A 166 4.06 15.13 -0.59
N GLU A 167 4.79 14.02 -0.65
CA GLU A 167 4.54 12.95 -1.60
C GLU A 167 4.01 11.71 -0.87
N VAL A 168 3.19 10.93 -1.56
CA VAL A 168 2.69 9.64 -1.06
C VAL A 168 3.71 8.54 -1.41
N PRO A 169 4.30 7.88 -0.41
CA PRO A 169 5.17 6.72 -0.69
C PRO A 169 4.34 5.55 -1.22
N VAL A 170 4.77 4.98 -2.33
CA VAL A 170 4.16 3.78 -2.92
C VAL A 170 5.20 2.66 -2.92
N ILE A 171 5.03 1.70 -2.04
CA ILE A 171 6.02 0.69 -1.70
C ILE A 171 5.65 -0.65 -2.34
N ALA A 172 6.56 -1.19 -3.15
CA ALA A 172 6.46 -2.55 -3.66
C ALA A 172 6.92 -3.57 -2.61
N PRO A 173 6.31 -4.77 -2.55
CA PRO A 173 6.70 -5.82 -1.61
C PRO A 173 7.94 -6.57 -2.11
N LEU A 174 9.01 -5.85 -2.28
CA LEU A 174 10.31 -6.32 -2.72
C LEU A 174 11.40 -5.82 -1.78
N GLY A 175 12.43 -6.59 -1.61
CA GLY A 175 13.58 -6.18 -0.82
C GLY A 175 14.89 -6.67 -1.42
N LEU A 176 15.97 -6.12 -0.92
CA LEU A 176 17.33 -6.53 -1.29
C LEU A 176 18.02 -7.18 -0.10
N ASP A 177 18.75 -8.27 -0.37
CA ASP A 177 19.64 -8.84 0.63
C ASP A 177 20.99 -8.09 0.69
N GLU A 178 21.90 -8.58 1.49
CA GLU A 178 23.24 -8.00 1.65
C GLU A 178 24.08 -7.97 0.35
N ASN A 179 23.73 -8.81 -0.63
CA ASN A 179 24.38 -8.88 -1.94
C ASN A 179 23.61 -8.12 -3.03
N ASN A 180 22.64 -7.30 -2.65
CA ASN A 180 21.75 -6.60 -3.57
C ASN A 180 20.93 -7.52 -4.48
N GLN A 181 20.67 -8.74 -4.03
CA GLN A 181 19.77 -9.66 -4.71
C GLN A 181 18.32 -9.34 -4.35
N THR A 182 17.46 -9.26 -5.35
CA THR A 182 16.02 -9.03 -5.18
C THR A 182 15.35 -10.27 -4.62
N PHE A 183 14.50 -10.05 -3.61
CA PHE A 183 13.61 -11.05 -3.02
C PHE A 183 12.18 -10.59 -3.06
N ASN A 184 11.28 -11.52 -3.33
CA ASN A 184 9.84 -11.35 -3.22
C ASN A 184 9.45 -11.40 -1.74
N ILE A 185 8.66 -10.43 -1.29
CA ILE A 185 8.12 -10.39 0.07
C ILE A 185 6.62 -10.63 0.00
N ASN A 186 6.10 -11.48 0.88
CA ASN A 186 4.66 -11.59 1.04
C ASN A 186 4.09 -10.20 1.37
N ALA A 187 3.08 -9.76 0.63
CA ALA A 187 2.55 -8.40 0.77
C ALA A 187 2.04 -8.11 2.19
N ASP A 188 1.42 -9.09 2.85
CA ASP A 188 0.94 -8.91 4.22
C ASP A 188 2.09 -8.73 5.21
N TYR A 189 3.20 -9.45 5.04
CA TYR A 189 4.42 -9.24 5.83
C TYR A 189 5.04 -7.86 5.58
N ALA A 190 5.10 -7.44 4.33
CA ALA A 190 5.62 -6.13 3.98
C ALA A 190 4.79 -5.01 4.62
N VAL A 191 3.47 -5.11 4.53
CA VAL A 191 2.53 -4.16 5.14
C VAL A 191 2.73 -4.08 6.66
N ALA A 192 2.72 -5.23 7.34
CA ALA A 192 2.86 -5.30 8.78
C ALA A 192 4.21 -4.76 9.25
N PHE A 193 5.27 -5.08 8.54
CA PHE A 193 6.63 -4.63 8.88
C PHE A 193 6.80 -3.13 8.69
N VAL A 194 6.33 -2.58 7.58
CA VAL A 194 6.36 -1.14 7.33
C VAL A 194 5.52 -0.39 8.36
N ALA A 195 4.32 -0.87 8.66
CA ALA A 195 3.46 -0.25 9.67
C ALA A 195 4.12 -0.23 11.05
N LYS A 196 4.74 -1.34 11.44
CA LYS A 196 5.46 -1.45 12.72
C LYS A 196 6.65 -0.47 12.79
N GLU A 197 7.49 -0.44 11.77
CA GLU A 197 8.68 0.41 11.73
C GLU A 197 8.33 1.91 11.68
N LEU A 198 7.25 2.26 11.02
CA LEU A 198 6.73 3.63 11.00
C LEU A 198 5.97 4.00 12.27
N LYS A 199 5.71 3.05 13.15
CA LYS A 199 4.82 3.23 14.31
C LYS A 199 3.46 3.78 13.88
N ALA A 200 2.96 3.28 12.77
CA ALA A 200 1.67 3.70 12.24
C ALA A 200 0.55 3.26 13.18
N ARG A 201 -0.38 4.18 13.46
CA ARG A 201 -1.51 3.87 14.34
C ARG A 201 -2.68 3.24 13.60
N ARG A 202 -2.66 3.29 12.27
CA ARG A 202 -3.76 2.79 11.44
C ARG A 202 -3.23 1.98 10.27
N LEU A 203 -3.93 0.91 9.99
CA LEU A 203 -3.70 0.06 8.85
C LEU A 203 -5.03 -0.20 8.15
N LEU A 204 -5.12 0.15 6.87
CA LEU A 204 -6.29 -0.10 6.03
C LEU A 204 -5.96 -1.17 5.01
N LEU A 205 -6.78 -2.23 4.96
CA LEU A 205 -6.65 -3.32 4.00
C LEU A 205 -7.66 -3.12 2.87
N MET A 206 -7.17 -2.76 1.69
CA MET A 206 -7.95 -2.51 0.48
C MET A 206 -7.80 -3.69 -0.47
N THR A 207 -8.51 -4.77 -0.20
CA THR A 207 -8.43 -5.99 -1.00
C THR A 207 -9.64 -6.18 -1.91
N ASP A 208 -10.61 -6.97 -1.52
CA ASP A 208 -11.79 -7.29 -2.33
C ASP A 208 -13.01 -6.47 -1.94
N VAL A 209 -12.81 -5.24 -1.50
CA VAL A 209 -13.86 -4.33 -1.05
C VAL A 209 -13.98 -3.12 -1.97
N GLU A 210 -15.12 -2.47 -1.95
CA GLU A 210 -15.28 -1.14 -2.52
C GLU A 210 -14.36 -0.16 -1.80
N GLY A 211 -14.09 0.99 -2.40
CA GLY A 211 -13.14 1.97 -1.84
C GLY A 211 -13.38 2.37 -0.39
N VAL A 212 -12.39 3.00 0.24
CA VAL A 212 -12.43 3.43 1.65
C VAL A 212 -13.64 4.31 1.95
N LEU A 213 -14.02 5.15 0.98
CA LEU A 213 -15.20 6.01 1.07
C LEU A 213 -16.39 5.40 0.34
N ASP A 214 -16.60 4.10 0.49
CA ASP A 214 -17.71 3.39 -0.12
C ASP A 214 -19.08 3.98 0.28
N LYS A 215 -20.16 3.33 -0.19
CA LYS A 215 -21.54 3.75 0.09
C LYS A 215 -21.84 3.99 1.56
N ASN A 216 -21.13 3.33 2.46
CA ASN A 216 -21.28 3.43 3.90
C ASN A 216 -20.33 4.42 4.56
N LYS A 217 -19.47 5.10 3.77
CA LYS A 217 -18.48 6.05 4.27
C LYS A 217 -17.53 5.44 5.28
N LYS A 218 -17.04 4.26 5.00
CA LYS A 218 -16.19 3.47 5.90
C LYS A 218 -14.92 4.19 6.36
N LEU A 219 -14.35 5.08 5.53
CA LEU A 219 -13.17 5.84 5.96
C LEU A 219 -13.41 6.53 7.30
N ILE A 220 -14.57 7.18 7.45
CA ILE A 220 -14.88 7.91 8.69
C ILE A 220 -15.00 6.95 9.86
N SER A 221 -15.67 5.81 9.67
CA SER A 221 -15.80 4.79 10.71
C SER A 221 -14.49 4.07 11.03
N GLU A 222 -13.64 3.87 10.05
CA GLU A 222 -12.34 3.20 10.23
C GLU A 222 -11.28 4.09 10.88
N ILE A 223 -11.42 5.40 10.80
CA ILE A 223 -10.53 6.35 11.47
C ILE A 223 -10.94 6.55 12.95
N THR A 224 -12.11 6.10 13.35
CA THR A 224 -12.57 6.28 14.73
C THR A 224 -11.84 5.40 15.74
N PRO A 225 -11.68 5.84 17.01
CA PRO A 225 -10.93 5.09 18.02
C PRO A 225 -11.44 3.67 18.29
N SER A 226 -12.73 3.40 18.05
CA SER A 226 -13.32 2.08 18.26
C SER A 226 -12.72 0.99 17.37
N ILE A 227 -12.23 1.35 16.20
CA ILE A 227 -11.61 0.40 15.25
C ILE A 227 -10.12 0.27 15.49
N ALA A 228 -9.47 1.34 15.93
CA ALA A 228 -8.06 1.31 16.31
C ALA A 228 -7.76 0.29 17.43
N LYS A 229 -8.76 -0.15 18.19
CA LYS A 229 -8.62 -1.18 19.23
C LYS A 229 -8.65 -2.61 18.70
N LYS A 230 -8.97 -2.81 17.42
CA LYS A 230 -9.03 -4.14 16.80
C LYS A 230 -7.76 -4.51 16.01
N MET A 231 -6.77 -3.62 15.99
CA MET A 231 -5.47 -3.84 15.38
C MET A 231 -4.37 -4.07 16.49
#